data_abf19f15bd8f7c6a8424f5136f328ebc
#
_entry.id   abf19f15bd8f7c6a8424f5136f328ebc
#
_cell.length_a   1.000
_cell.length_b   1.000
_cell.length_c   1.000
_cell.angle_alpha   90.00
_cell.angle_beta   90.00
_cell.angle_gamma   90.00
#
_symmetry.space_group_name_H-M   'P 1'
#
loop_
_entity.id
_entity.type
_entity.pdbx_description
1 polymer ?
#
loop_
_entity_poly.entity_id
_entity_poly.type
_entity_poly.pdbx_seq_one_letter_code
_entity_poly.pdbx_strand_id
1 'polypeptide(L)'
;MTICTKKRANTIPVNYNNFAKDVKKRDVVLLDDGKLSLKVVSSNGKDTVKLKVVHGGLLHSFKGINLPNTKITLPCLTRKDRKDLAFILKEKIEWIGLSFVRSSEDIKKLKRIIKRAKVTHKVIAKIEKPQAIKELDAIISAVSYTHLTLPTRLM
;
A
#
# COMPACT_ATOMS: atom_id res chain seq x y z
N MET A 1 7.92 21.46 -0.03
CA MET A 1 6.90 20.88 -0.95
C MET A 1 5.60 20.62 -0.20
N THR A 2 4.47 20.78 -0.87
CA THR A 2 3.15 20.52 -0.26
C THR A 2 2.43 19.43 -1.06
N ILE A 3 1.96 18.42 -0.35
CA ILE A 3 1.10 17.37 -0.89
C ILE A 3 -0.32 17.58 -0.37
N CYS A 4 -1.32 17.41 -1.25
CA CYS A 4 -2.72 17.63 -0.93
C CYS A 4 -3.58 16.45 -1.43
N THR A 5 -4.63 16.09 -0.68
CA THR A 5 -5.61 15.08 -1.13
C THR A 5 -6.60 15.65 -2.16
N LYS A 6 -6.62 16.98 -2.31
CA LYS A 6 -7.40 17.69 -3.34
C LYS A 6 -6.45 18.45 -4.26
N LYS A 7 -6.73 18.45 -5.56
CA LYS A 7 -5.93 19.22 -6.53
C LYS A 7 -6.02 20.72 -6.23
N ARG A 8 -4.87 21.35 -5.98
CA ARG A 8 -4.73 22.81 -5.73
C ARG A 8 -3.49 23.33 -6.44
N ALA A 9 -3.45 24.63 -6.74
CA ALA A 9 -2.26 25.27 -7.32
C ALA A 9 -1.04 25.05 -6.41
N ASN A 10 0.12 24.88 -7.00
CA ASN A 10 1.40 24.68 -6.32
C ASN A 10 1.43 23.52 -5.32
N THR A 11 0.59 22.50 -5.52
CA THR A 11 0.58 21.28 -4.70
C THR A 11 0.64 20.03 -5.55
N ILE A 12 1.18 18.95 -4.99
CA ILE A 12 1.16 17.62 -5.60
C ILE A 12 -0.07 16.88 -5.09
N PRO A 13 -1.02 16.49 -5.96
CA PRO A 13 -2.17 15.73 -5.54
C PRO A 13 -1.80 14.29 -5.22
N VAL A 14 -2.40 13.72 -4.17
CA VAL A 14 -2.28 12.32 -3.80
C VAL A 14 -3.65 11.66 -3.74
N ASN A 15 -3.76 10.48 -4.32
CA ASN A 15 -5.00 9.71 -4.33
C ASN A 15 -5.15 8.82 -3.08
N TYR A 16 -4.92 9.41 -1.91
CA TYR A 16 -5.11 8.77 -0.61
C TYR A 16 -5.78 9.76 0.35
N ASN A 17 -7.08 9.64 0.55
CA ASN A 17 -7.87 10.62 1.32
C ASN A 17 -7.45 10.76 2.79
N ASN A 18 -6.92 9.69 3.39
CA ASN A 18 -6.46 9.73 4.78
C ASN A 18 -4.98 10.12 4.93
N PHE A 19 -4.30 10.51 3.84
CA PHE A 19 -2.88 10.83 3.86
C PHE A 19 -2.53 11.82 4.97
N ALA A 20 -3.24 12.97 5.02
CA ALA A 20 -3.00 13.99 6.02
C ALA A 20 -3.36 13.59 7.46
N LYS A 21 -4.24 12.60 7.64
CA LYS A 21 -4.60 12.07 8.96
C LYS A 21 -3.59 11.05 9.48
N ASP A 22 -3.07 10.22 8.57
CA ASP A 22 -2.24 9.08 8.96
C ASP A 22 -0.79 9.48 9.19
N VAL A 23 -0.26 10.47 8.42
CA VAL A 23 1.13 10.89 8.57
C VAL A 23 1.34 11.76 9.81
N LYS A 24 2.50 11.56 10.44
CA LYS A 24 2.95 12.35 11.60
C LYS A 24 4.20 13.15 11.26
N LYS A 25 4.47 14.20 12.05
CA LYS A 25 5.72 14.96 11.96
C LYS A 25 6.92 14.02 12.05
N ARG A 26 7.88 14.18 11.14
CA ARG A 26 9.10 13.37 10.94
C ARG A 26 8.89 12.06 10.19
N ASP A 27 7.68 11.65 9.83
CA ASP A 27 7.49 10.47 8.99
C ASP A 27 8.21 10.63 7.65
N VAL A 28 8.70 9.53 7.13
CA VAL A 28 9.33 9.45 5.82
C VAL A 28 8.26 9.17 4.76
N VAL A 29 8.33 9.92 3.67
CA VAL A 29 7.48 9.74 2.49
C VAL A 29 8.39 9.47 1.31
N LEU A 30 8.21 8.32 0.68
CA LEU A 30 8.96 7.90 -0.49
C LEU A 30 8.06 8.00 -1.73
N LEU A 31 8.60 8.56 -2.81
CA LEU A 31 7.92 8.67 -4.11
C LEU A 31 8.75 7.97 -5.18
N ASP A 32 8.06 7.45 -6.21
CA ASP A 32 8.66 6.75 -7.35
C ASP A 32 9.65 5.66 -6.89
N ASP A 33 9.13 4.68 -6.13
CA ASP A 33 9.88 3.54 -5.59
C ASP A 33 11.12 3.92 -4.76
N GLY A 34 11.02 5.08 -4.09
CA GLY A 34 12.08 5.57 -3.21
C GLY A 34 13.14 6.44 -3.91
N LYS A 35 13.03 6.72 -5.20
CA LYS A 35 13.92 7.64 -5.92
C LYS A 35 13.88 9.05 -5.32
N LEU A 36 12.74 9.46 -4.77
CA LEU A 36 12.61 10.71 -4.04
C LEU A 36 12.23 10.41 -2.59
N SER A 37 12.91 11.09 -1.68
CA SER A 37 12.66 10.95 -0.24
C SER A 37 12.31 12.30 0.37
N LEU A 38 11.24 12.30 1.16
CA LEU A 38 10.73 13.50 1.82
C LEU A 38 10.45 13.20 3.29
N LYS A 39 10.45 14.24 4.10
CA LYS A 39 10.14 14.15 5.52
C LYS A 39 8.99 15.09 5.87
N VAL A 40 8.01 14.58 6.60
CA VAL A 40 6.85 15.37 7.04
C VAL A 40 7.30 16.46 8.02
N VAL A 41 7.00 17.70 7.68
CA VAL A 41 7.20 18.88 8.54
C VAL A 41 5.96 19.13 9.38
N SER A 42 4.80 19.17 8.73
CA SER A 42 3.50 19.36 9.40
C SER A 42 2.36 18.79 8.56
N SER A 43 1.27 18.46 9.22
CA SER A 43 0.00 18.08 8.62
C SER A 43 -1.13 18.86 9.26
N ASN A 44 -2.14 19.24 8.47
CA ASN A 44 -3.37 19.85 9.01
C ASN A 44 -4.41 18.81 9.47
N GLY A 45 -4.10 17.51 9.34
CA GLY A 45 -4.97 16.40 9.69
C GLY A 45 -6.22 16.25 8.80
N LYS A 46 -6.36 17.08 7.75
CA LYS A 46 -7.53 17.09 6.85
C LYS A 46 -7.16 16.69 5.42
N ASP A 47 -6.39 17.52 4.77
CA ASP A 47 -6.12 17.36 3.33
C ASP A 47 -4.71 17.82 2.89
N THR A 48 -3.94 18.47 3.75
CA THR A 48 -2.68 19.11 3.36
C THR A 48 -1.53 18.71 4.28
N VAL A 49 -0.40 18.33 3.66
CA VAL A 49 0.84 17.97 4.34
C VAL A 49 1.99 18.80 3.77
N LYS A 50 2.75 19.46 4.63
CA LYS A 50 4.01 20.13 4.28
C LYS A 50 5.17 19.18 4.48
N LEU A 51 6.04 19.08 3.49
CA LEU A 51 7.18 18.16 3.48
C LEU A 51 8.47 18.91 3.13
N LYS A 52 9.56 18.48 3.75
CA LYS A 52 10.92 18.84 3.36
C LYS A 52 11.44 17.78 2.40
N VAL A 53 11.96 18.16 1.26
CA VAL A 53 12.68 17.27 0.35
C VAL A 53 14.02 16.94 0.99
N VAL A 54 14.31 15.66 1.16
CA VAL A 54 15.59 15.13 1.66
C VAL A 54 16.45 14.71 0.47
N HIS A 55 15.87 13.92 -0.42
CA HIS A 55 16.47 13.56 -1.69
C HIS A 55 15.47 13.89 -2.80
N GLY A 56 15.86 14.81 -3.66
CA GLY A 56 15.03 15.32 -4.76
C GLY A 56 15.31 14.64 -6.08
N GLY A 57 14.56 15.04 -7.09
CA GLY A 57 14.68 14.55 -8.46
C GLY A 57 13.45 14.89 -9.27
N LEU A 58 13.39 14.37 -10.49
CA LEU A 58 12.26 14.54 -11.38
C LEU A 58 11.11 13.62 -10.94
N LEU A 59 9.95 14.19 -10.65
CA LEU A 59 8.73 13.45 -10.32
C LEU A 59 7.76 13.47 -11.50
N HIS A 60 7.53 12.31 -12.09
CA HIS A 60 6.52 12.13 -13.13
C HIS A 60 5.12 11.91 -12.53
N SER A 61 4.08 12.15 -13.34
CA SER A 61 2.70 11.85 -12.96
C SER A 61 2.48 10.34 -12.75
N PHE A 62 1.47 9.99 -11.93
CA PHE A 62 1.06 8.60 -11.66
C PHE A 62 2.11 7.74 -10.97
N LYS A 63 3.04 8.34 -10.24
CA LYS A 63 4.03 7.60 -9.45
C LYS A 63 3.50 7.20 -8.08
N GLY A 64 3.95 6.03 -7.61
CA GLY A 64 3.59 5.49 -6.31
C GLY A 64 4.09 6.36 -5.15
N ILE A 65 3.32 6.37 -4.06
CA ILE A 65 3.71 6.91 -2.76
C ILE A 65 3.83 5.77 -1.75
N ASN A 66 4.94 5.70 -1.05
CA ASN A 66 5.15 4.74 0.02
C ASN A 66 5.40 5.46 1.34
N LEU A 67 4.79 4.92 2.40
CA LEU A 67 4.86 5.42 3.79
C LEU A 67 5.41 4.28 4.64
N PRO A 68 6.73 4.08 4.71
CA PRO A 68 7.32 2.89 5.34
C PRO A 68 7.00 2.78 6.83
N ASN A 69 7.03 3.90 7.54
CA ASN A 69 6.89 3.95 9.00
C ASN A 69 5.49 4.39 9.47
N THR A 70 4.59 4.75 8.54
CA THR A 70 3.25 5.24 8.88
C THR A 70 2.26 4.09 8.97
N LYS A 71 1.49 4.05 10.06
CA LYS A 71 0.36 3.12 10.18
C LYS A 71 -0.79 3.61 9.30
N ILE A 72 -0.97 2.98 8.16
CA ILE A 72 -1.98 3.34 7.15
C ILE A 72 -3.34 2.77 7.56
N THR A 73 -4.39 3.62 7.53
CA THR A 73 -5.76 3.22 7.87
C THR A 73 -6.52 2.58 6.69
N LEU A 74 -5.90 2.48 5.50
CA LEU A 74 -6.51 1.78 4.37
C LEU A 74 -6.78 0.30 4.70
N PRO A 75 -7.95 -0.23 4.33
CA PRO A 75 -8.19 -1.67 4.40
C PRO A 75 -7.26 -2.41 3.40
N CYS A 76 -6.94 -3.67 3.68
CA CYS A 76 -6.13 -4.51 2.78
C CYS A 76 -6.75 -4.68 1.39
N LEU A 77 -8.08 -4.66 1.30
CA LEU A 77 -8.84 -4.64 0.07
C LEU A 77 -9.66 -3.35 0.03
N THR A 78 -9.24 -2.41 -0.81
CA THR A 78 -9.98 -1.16 -1.05
C THR A 78 -11.30 -1.42 -1.78
N ARG A 79 -12.13 -0.37 -1.92
CA ARG A 79 -13.38 -0.49 -2.71
C ARG A 79 -13.09 -0.86 -4.18
N LYS A 80 -11.99 -0.34 -4.73
CA LYS A 80 -11.54 -0.70 -6.09
C LYS A 80 -11.14 -2.17 -6.13
N ASP A 81 -10.28 -2.62 -5.22
CA ASP A 81 -9.78 -4.01 -5.20
C ASP A 81 -10.94 -5.02 -5.07
N ARG A 82 -11.99 -4.67 -4.32
CA ARG A 82 -13.19 -5.52 -4.22
C ARG A 82 -13.97 -5.63 -5.53
N LYS A 83 -14.02 -4.56 -6.33
CA LYS A 83 -14.63 -4.58 -7.67
C LYS A 83 -13.79 -5.42 -8.64
N ASP A 84 -12.49 -5.19 -8.62
CA ASP A 84 -11.54 -5.94 -9.45
C ASP A 84 -11.58 -7.43 -9.07
N LEU A 85 -11.60 -7.74 -7.78
CA LEU A 85 -11.70 -9.12 -7.28
C LEU A 85 -13.01 -9.79 -7.73
N ALA A 86 -14.13 -9.08 -7.73
CA ALA A 86 -15.40 -9.63 -8.20
C ALA A 86 -15.38 -10.02 -9.69
N PHE A 87 -14.57 -9.33 -10.49
CA PHE A 87 -14.28 -9.70 -11.87
C PHE A 87 -13.33 -10.90 -11.92
N ILE A 88 -12.19 -10.81 -11.24
CA ILE A 88 -11.14 -11.83 -11.18
C ILE A 88 -11.69 -13.20 -10.79
N LEU A 89 -12.62 -13.27 -9.84
CA LEU A 89 -13.21 -14.52 -9.35
C LEU A 89 -14.07 -15.26 -10.39
N LYS A 90 -14.40 -14.61 -11.50
CA LYS A 90 -15.12 -15.21 -12.64
C LYS A 90 -14.19 -15.75 -13.73
N GLU A 91 -12.92 -15.35 -13.67
CA GLU A 91 -11.94 -15.69 -14.69
C GLU A 91 -11.24 -17.03 -14.39
N LYS A 92 -10.78 -17.71 -15.42
CA LYS A 92 -9.99 -18.95 -15.32
C LYS A 92 -8.54 -18.64 -14.98
N ILE A 93 -8.28 -18.26 -13.74
CA ILE A 93 -6.95 -18.00 -13.21
C ILE A 93 -6.67 -18.90 -12.01
N GLU A 94 -5.41 -19.15 -11.72
CA GLU A 94 -5.01 -20.01 -10.60
C GLU A 94 -4.60 -19.18 -9.37
N TRP A 95 -3.97 -18.02 -9.58
CA TRP A 95 -3.28 -17.27 -8.55
C TRP A 95 -3.76 -15.83 -8.46
N ILE A 96 -3.92 -15.34 -7.23
CA ILE A 96 -4.23 -13.94 -6.92
C ILE A 96 -3.11 -13.38 -6.05
N GLY A 97 -2.39 -12.37 -6.56
CA GLY A 97 -1.40 -11.62 -5.79
C GLY A 97 -2.05 -10.55 -4.92
N LEU A 98 -1.85 -10.60 -3.61
CA LEU A 98 -2.26 -9.57 -2.67
C LEU A 98 -1.08 -8.67 -2.33
N SER A 99 -1.11 -7.41 -2.79
CA SER A 99 -0.08 -6.40 -2.52
C SER A 99 -0.24 -5.77 -1.14
N PHE A 100 0.86 -5.24 -0.61
CA PHE A 100 0.91 -4.52 0.67
C PHE A 100 0.35 -5.30 1.85
N VAL A 101 0.56 -6.60 1.89
CA VAL A 101 0.19 -7.45 3.03
C VAL A 101 0.89 -6.94 4.29
N ARG A 102 0.15 -6.87 5.41
CA ARG A 102 0.64 -6.39 6.71
C ARG A 102 0.53 -7.46 7.78
N SER A 103 -0.46 -8.35 7.65
CA SER A 103 -0.74 -9.42 8.62
C SER A 103 -1.39 -10.64 7.96
N SER A 104 -1.39 -11.76 8.66
CA SER A 104 -2.11 -12.97 8.24
C SER A 104 -3.61 -12.74 8.07
N GLU A 105 -4.20 -11.79 8.80
CA GLU A 105 -5.63 -11.48 8.70
C GLU A 105 -5.99 -10.85 7.34
N ASP A 106 -5.07 -10.12 6.71
CA ASP A 106 -5.27 -9.59 5.36
C ASP A 106 -5.48 -10.75 4.36
N ILE A 107 -4.68 -11.81 4.47
CA ILE A 107 -4.78 -13.02 3.63
C ILE A 107 -6.06 -13.79 3.95
N LYS A 108 -6.37 -13.99 5.22
CA LYS A 108 -7.60 -14.68 5.66
C LYS A 108 -8.85 -13.99 5.14
N LYS A 109 -8.87 -12.64 5.06
CA LYS A 109 -9.98 -11.88 4.47
C LYS A 109 -10.16 -12.19 2.99
N LEU A 110 -9.08 -12.20 2.21
CA LEU A 110 -9.13 -12.57 0.80
C LEU A 110 -9.59 -14.01 0.62
N LYS A 111 -9.01 -14.97 1.36
CA LYS A 111 -9.39 -16.39 1.31
C LYS A 111 -10.87 -16.62 1.65
N ARG A 112 -11.43 -15.87 2.62
CA ARG A 112 -12.87 -15.93 2.93
C ARG A 112 -13.75 -15.51 1.74
N ILE A 113 -13.33 -14.50 0.97
CA ILE A 113 -14.05 -14.07 -0.23
C ILE A 113 -13.97 -15.14 -1.32
N ILE A 114 -12.78 -15.68 -1.59
CA ILE A 114 -12.55 -16.78 -2.55
C ILE A 114 -13.43 -17.99 -2.19
N LYS A 115 -13.42 -18.42 -0.93
CA LYS A 115 -14.23 -19.53 -0.44
C LYS A 115 -15.74 -19.29 -0.62
N ARG A 116 -16.22 -18.07 -0.34
CA ARG A 116 -17.64 -17.71 -0.56
C ARG A 116 -18.04 -17.74 -2.03
N ALA A 117 -17.14 -17.42 -2.93
CA ALA A 117 -17.33 -17.51 -4.37
C ALA A 117 -17.28 -18.95 -4.91
N LYS A 118 -17.00 -19.94 -4.05
CA LYS A 118 -16.88 -21.38 -4.39
C LYS A 118 -15.83 -21.66 -5.50
N VAL A 119 -14.73 -20.89 -5.52
CA VAL A 119 -13.61 -21.05 -6.43
C VAL A 119 -12.35 -21.45 -5.67
N THR A 120 -11.32 -21.95 -6.36
CA THR A 120 -10.12 -22.55 -5.78
C THR A 120 -8.84 -21.75 -6.03
N HIS A 121 -8.98 -20.42 -6.25
CA HIS A 121 -7.81 -19.56 -6.48
C HIS A 121 -6.86 -19.57 -5.31
N LYS A 122 -5.57 -19.68 -5.61
CA LYS A 122 -4.48 -19.64 -4.64
C LYS A 122 -4.06 -18.20 -4.38
N VAL A 123 -3.51 -17.92 -3.21
CA VAL A 123 -3.11 -16.55 -2.80
C VAL A 123 -1.60 -16.48 -2.64
N ILE A 124 -1.00 -15.48 -3.31
CA ILE A 124 0.39 -15.04 -3.13
C ILE A 124 0.38 -13.79 -2.26
N ALA A 125 1.08 -13.80 -1.13
CA ALA A 125 1.28 -12.61 -0.32
C ALA A 125 2.50 -11.84 -0.81
N LYS A 126 2.33 -10.55 -1.18
CA LYS A 126 3.44 -9.66 -1.51
C LYS A 126 3.86 -8.89 -0.26
N ILE A 127 5.07 -9.18 0.21
CA ILE A 127 5.65 -8.55 1.41
C ILE A 127 6.37 -7.27 0.99
N GLU A 128 5.70 -6.15 1.20
CA GLU A 128 6.14 -4.81 0.78
C GLU A 128 6.10 -3.80 1.94
N LYS A 129 5.77 -4.27 3.15
CA LYS A 129 5.64 -3.44 4.36
C LYS A 129 6.46 -4.00 5.50
N PRO A 130 7.21 -3.16 6.26
CA PRO A 130 7.97 -3.60 7.42
C PRO A 130 7.12 -4.30 8.49
N GLN A 131 5.82 -3.95 8.60
CA GLN A 131 4.90 -4.60 9.52
C GLN A 131 4.73 -6.10 9.22
N ALA A 132 4.76 -6.49 7.94
CA ALA A 132 4.62 -7.88 7.53
C ALA A 132 5.79 -8.76 7.99
N ILE A 133 6.98 -8.19 8.14
CA ILE A 133 8.16 -8.93 8.64
C ILE A 133 7.93 -9.43 10.09
N LYS A 134 7.25 -8.63 10.92
CA LYS A 134 6.94 -9.01 12.31
C LYS A 134 5.88 -10.12 12.41
N GLU A 135 5.10 -10.31 11.36
CA GLU A 135 3.99 -11.28 11.24
C GLU A 135 4.32 -12.41 10.25
N LEU A 136 5.60 -12.55 9.85
CA LEU A 136 6.00 -13.35 8.71
C LEU A 136 5.55 -14.81 8.83
N ASP A 137 5.79 -15.46 9.97
CA ASP A 137 5.42 -16.86 10.20
C ASP A 137 3.90 -17.06 10.10
N ALA A 138 3.12 -16.14 10.67
CA ALA A 138 1.67 -16.17 10.58
C ALA A 138 1.16 -15.93 9.14
N ILE A 139 1.86 -15.09 8.39
CA ILE A 139 1.57 -14.84 6.97
C ILE A 139 1.87 -16.10 6.15
N ILE A 140 3.04 -16.70 6.32
CA ILE A 140 3.47 -17.93 5.64
C ILE A 140 2.46 -19.05 5.90
N SER A 141 2.03 -19.22 7.14
CA SER A 141 1.02 -20.23 7.49
C SER A 141 -0.37 -19.95 6.88
N ALA A 142 -0.67 -18.70 6.55
CA ALA A 142 -1.96 -18.29 6.01
C ALA A 142 -2.07 -18.36 4.49
N VAL A 143 -0.96 -18.29 3.75
CA VAL A 143 -0.96 -18.32 2.27
C VAL A 143 -1.18 -19.72 1.72
N SER A 144 -1.50 -19.81 0.43
CA SER A 144 -1.63 -21.10 -0.27
C SER A 144 -0.29 -21.62 -0.75
N TYR A 145 0.68 -20.71 -0.96
CA TYR A 145 2.03 -21.00 -1.39
C TYR A 145 2.96 -19.90 -0.86
N THR A 146 4.12 -20.31 -0.33
CA THR A 146 5.11 -19.36 0.20
C THR A 146 6.04 -18.89 -0.89
N HIS A 147 5.66 -17.87 -1.62
CA HIS A 147 6.59 -17.13 -2.48
C HIS A 147 6.63 -15.68 -2.00
N LEU A 148 7.74 -15.30 -1.40
CA LEU A 148 8.00 -13.92 -0.99
C LEU A 148 8.66 -13.20 -2.16
N THR A 149 7.95 -12.33 -2.82
CA THR A 149 8.58 -11.32 -3.67
C THR A 149 8.96 -10.15 -2.79
N LEU A 150 10.22 -10.08 -2.40
CA LEU A 150 10.76 -8.85 -1.84
C LEU A 150 10.75 -7.77 -2.93
N PRO A 151 10.38 -6.52 -2.60
CA PRO A 151 10.53 -5.44 -3.56
C PRO A 151 12.00 -5.35 -3.97
N THR A 152 12.26 -5.41 -5.25
CA THR A 152 13.60 -5.54 -5.85
C THR A 152 14.44 -4.26 -5.72
N ARG A 153 14.19 -3.38 -4.77
CA ARG A 153 15.09 -2.26 -4.43
C ARG A 153 14.84 -1.74 -3.03
N LEU A 154 15.57 -2.33 -2.10
CA LEU A 154 16.16 -1.62 -0.99
C LEU A 154 17.66 -1.50 -1.30
N MET A 155 18.04 -0.53 -2.08
CA MET A 155 19.39 0.04 -2.08
C MET A 155 19.24 1.55 -2.10
#